data_2552699c71831bf8190bba65c0a93b10
#
_entry.id   2552699c71831bf8190bba65c0a93b10
#
_cell.length_a   1.000
_cell.length_b   1.000
_cell.length_c   1.000
_cell.angle_alpha   90.00
_cell.angle_beta   90.00
_cell.angle_gamma   90.00
#
_symmetry.space_group_name_H-M   'P 1'
#
loop_
_entity.id
_entity.type
_entity.pdbx_description
1 polymer ?
#
loop_
_entity_poly.entity_id
_entity_poly.type
_entity_poly.pdbx_seq_one_letter_code
_entity_poly.pdbx_strand_id
1 'polypeptide(L)'
;MGKRGKQRRKDRRGPNKSKAQLPYKSNSAKDFYKFQEQLKQSNLAMQEVKADGNCLFRAIADQLDGNQHNHDMYRQNIVEYIKQCEDDFAPFVEDDVDFETYVKNMKDDAEWGGQIELTACSRLYSVNIVIYHLDAPTYVIKNEAGKGSDTIKLSYHDGEHYNSVRNVCDIDSGEPVCKYKIINPLREKENGDTLRDDDGSGGEWQLSAAQIKLLLEKPS
;
A
#
# COMPACT_ATOMS: atom_id res chain seq x y z
N MET A 1 42.48 5.57 40.81
CA MET A 1 41.65 6.61 40.17
C MET A 1 40.88 5.97 39.02
N GLY A 2 39.61 5.58 39.24
CA GLY A 2 38.79 4.89 38.27
C GLY A 2 37.97 5.88 37.46
N LYS A 3 38.06 5.79 36.12
CA LYS A 3 37.22 6.54 35.20
C LYS A 3 35.91 5.78 34.99
N ARG A 4 34.79 6.34 35.54
CA ARG A 4 33.45 5.85 35.27
C ARG A 4 33.03 6.24 33.83
N GLY A 5 32.87 5.24 32.93
CA GLY A 5 32.29 5.41 31.63
C GLY A 5 30.79 5.75 31.75
N LYS A 6 30.38 6.90 31.21
CA LYS A 6 28.97 7.26 31.04
C LYS A 6 28.37 6.43 29.89
N GLN A 7 27.49 5.49 30.24
CA GLN A 7 26.67 4.76 29.28
C GLN A 7 25.58 5.71 28.76
N ARG A 8 25.68 6.11 27.49
CA ARG A 8 24.63 6.88 26.79
C ARG A 8 23.42 5.98 26.60
N ARG A 9 22.33 6.30 27.26
CA ARG A 9 21.02 5.77 26.95
C ARG A 9 20.66 6.22 25.52
N LYS A 10 20.48 5.25 24.61
CA LYS A 10 19.83 5.52 23.31
C LYS A 10 18.38 5.81 23.59
N ASP A 11 17.97 7.05 23.40
CA ASP A 11 16.55 7.42 23.35
C ASP A 11 15.94 6.67 22.16
N ARG A 12 14.99 5.79 22.46
CA ARG A 12 14.11 5.21 21.47
C ARG A 12 13.18 6.34 21.01
N ARG A 13 13.52 6.98 19.90
CA ARG A 13 12.58 7.85 19.19
C ARG A 13 11.48 6.94 18.66
N GLY A 14 10.24 7.23 19.04
CA GLY A 14 9.07 6.61 18.45
C GLY A 14 8.93 6.99 16.97
N PRO A 15 8.03 6.32 16.20
CA PRO A 15 7.90 6.51 14.76
C PRO A 15 7.75 7.97 14.40
N ASN A 16 8.54 8.40 13.42
CA ASN A 16 8.59 9.78 12.95
C ASN A 16 7.27 10.11 12.26
N LYS A 17 6.47 11.00 12.84
CA LYS A 17 5.20 11.42 12.27
C LYS A 17 5.50 12.41 11.14
N SER A 18 5.41 11.95 9.89
CA SER A 18 5.46 12.82 8.71
C SER A 18 4.41 13.94 8.82
N LYS A 19 4.86 15.19 8.82
CA LYS A 19 4.06 16.39 9.04
C LYS A 19 3.37 16.90 7.76
N ALA A 20 2.57 16.08 7.13
CA ALA A 20 1.70 16.55 6.05
C ALA A 20 0.25 16.08 6.27
N GLN A 21 -0.21 16.11 7.51
CA GLN A 21 -1.59 15.79 7.85
C GLN A 21 -2.30 17.05 8.33
N LEU A 22 -3.38 17.40 7.61
CA LEU A 22 -4.36 18.38 8.09
C LEU A 22 -4.84 17.95 9.48
N PRO A 23 -4.97 18.87 10.46
CA PRO A 23 -5.40 18.53 11.80
C PRO A 23 -6.89 18.19 11.80
N TYR A 24 -7.23 16.94 11.52
CA TYR A 24 -8.58 16.43 11.72
C TYR A 24 -8.71 15.91 13.15
N LYS A 25 -9.40 16.67 14.00
CA LYS A 25 -9.79 16.22 15.34
C LYS A 25 -11.11 15.47 15.22
N SER A 26 -11.05 14.15 15.16
CA SER A 26 -12.25 13.33 15.12
C SER A 26 -12.91 13.19 16.50
N ASN A 27 -14.25 13.22 16.49
CA ASN A 27 -15.07 12.63 17.56
C ASN A 27 -15.23 11.13 17.27
N SER A 28 -14.14 10.44 17.24
CA SER A 28 -13.88 9.10 16.74
C SER A 28 -15.09 8.18 16.39
N ALA A 29 -15.92 7.79 17.34
CA ALA A 29 -17.03 6.87 17.07
C ALA A 29 -18.16 7.50 16.23
N LYS A 30 -18.51 8.78 16.47
CA LYS A 30 -19.57 9.46 15.73
C LYS A 30 -19.18 9.72 14.28
N ASP A 31 -17.94 10.11 14.04
CA ASP A 31 -17.42 10.36 12.70
C ASP A 31 -17.25 9.05 11.92
N PHE A 32 -16.89 7.96 12.60
CA PHE A 32 -16.87 6.64 11.99
C PHE A 32 -18.24 6.19 11.49
N TYR A 33 -19.30 6.30 12.32
CA TYR A 33 -20.68 6.01 11.89
C TYR A 33 -21.14 6.90 10.75
N LYS A 34 -20.81 8.20 10.79
CA LYS A 34 -21.14 9.13 9.72
C LYS A 34 -20.47 8.74 8.41
N PHE A 35 -19.22 8.28 8.47
CA PHE A 35 -18.47 7.82 7.31
C PHE A 35 -19.06 6.52 6.72
N GLN A 36 -19.48 5.59 7.58
CA GLN A 36 -20.18 4.40 7.12
C GLN A 36 -21.48 4.76 6.38
N GLU A 37 -22.28 5.68 6.92
CA GLU A 37 -23.51 6.14 6.25
C GLU A 37 -23.22 6.88 4.93
N GLN A 38 -22.14 7.67 4.86
CA GLN A 38 -21.69 8.30 3.62
C GLN A 38 -21.37 7.25 2.53
N LEU A 39 -20.61 6.21 2.86
CA LEU A 39 -20.27 5.14 1.92
C LEU A 39 -21.51 4.35 1.49
N LYS A 40 -22.41 4.09 2.40
CA LYS A 40 -23.65 3.34 2.16
C LYS A 40 -24.57 4.02 1.13
N GLN A 41 -24.56 5.36 1.06
CA GLN A 41 -25.26 6.10 0.01
C GLN A 41 -24.80 5.73 -1.40
N SER A 42 -23.59 5.23 -1.55
CA SER A 42 -23.01 4.73 -2.80
C SER A 42 -22.99 3.21 -2.90
N ASN A 43 -23.78 2.51 -2.09
CA ASN A 43 -23.80 1.04 -1.97
C ASN A 43 -22.44 0.44 -1.61
N LEU A 44 -21.63 1.18 -0.82
CA LEU A 44 -20.33 0.78 -0.33
C LEU A 44 -20.35 0.61 1.19
N ALA A 45 -19.46 -0.23 1.70
CA ALA A 45 -19.26 -0.43 3.13
C ALA A 45 -17.77 -0.59 3.44
N MET A 46 -17.38 -0.25 4.68
CA MET A 46 -16.04 -0.52 5.17
C MET A 46 -15.91 -1.98 5.63
N GLN A 47 -14.91 -2.67 5.10
CA GLN A 47 -14.38 -3.89 5.66
C GLN A 47 -13.25 -3.49 6.62
N GLU A 48 -13.52 -3.59 7.91
CA GLU A 48 -12.56 -3.18 8.93
C GLU A 48 -11.32 -4.08 8.93
N VAL A 49 -10.15 -3.45 9.00
CA VAL A 49 -8.89 -4.14 9.15
C VAL A 49 -8.27 -3.82 10.51
N LYS A 50 -7.38 -4.69 10.97
CA LYS A 50 -6.75 -4.54 12.27
C LYS A 50 -5.87 -3.29 12.34
N ALA A 51 -6.04 -2.48 13.40
CA ALA A 51 -5.25 -1.30 13.69
C ALA A 51 -3.95 -1.66 14.45
N ASP A 52 -2.98 -2.21 13.74
CA ASP A 52 -1.71 -2.69 14.32
C ASP A 52 -0.47 -2.11 13.62
N GLY A 53 -0.61 -0.98 12.92
CA GLY A 53 0.44 -0.38 12.11
C GLY A 53 0.56 -0.94 10.69
N ASN A 54 -0.16 -2.02 10.38
CA ASN A 54 -0.17 -2.64 9.05
C ASN A 54 -1.44 -2.32 8.25
N CYS A 55 -2.27 -1.39 8.71
CA CYS A 55 -3.63 -1.18 8.19
C CYS A 55 -3.66 -0.93 6.68
N LEU A 56 -2.73 -0.15 6.12
CA LEU A 56 -2.63 0.07 4.68
C LEU A 56 -2.45 -1.26 3.92
N PHE A 57 -1.44 -2.04 4.30
CA PHE A 57 -1.14 -3.31 3.64
C PHE A 57 -2.23 -4.37 3.88
N ARG A 58 -2.90 -4.33 5.03
CA ARG A 58 -4.08 -5.17 5.32
C ARG A 58 -5.24 -4.83 4.40
N ALA A 59 -5.52 -3.54 4.21
CA ALA A 59 -6.58 -3.08 3.32
C ALA A 59 -6.28 -3.41 1.84
N ILE A 60 -5.01 -3.29 1.42
CA ILE A 60 -4.56 -3.73 0.09
C ILE A 60 -4.73 -5.25 -0.07
N ALA A 61 -4.28 -6.04 0.90
CA ALA A 61 -4.40 -7.50 0.87
C ALA A 61 -5.87 -7.97 0.81
N ASP A 62 -6.76 -7.31 1.54
CA ASP A 62 -8.20 -7.58 1.47
C ASP A 62 -8.78 -7.29 0.08
N GLN A 63 -8.37 -6.20 -0.55
CA GLN A 63 -8.85 -5.83 -1.89
C GLN A 63 -8.33 -6.75 -2.99
N LEU A 64 -7.06 -7.15 -2.93
CA LEU A 64 -6.39 -7.90 -4.00
C LEU A 64 -6.50 -9.42 -3.83
N ASP A 65 -6.68 -9.90 -2.59
CA ASP A 65 -6.60 -11.32 -2.24
C ASP A 65 -7.79 -11.81 -1.41
N GLY A 66 -8.66 -10.91 -0.96
CA GLY A 66 -9.77 -11.23 -0.07
C GLY A 66 -9.34 -11.56 1.37
N ASN A 67 -8.05 -11.44 1.69
CA ASN A 67 -7.50 -11.88 2.96
C ASN A 67 -6.50 -10.88 3.56
N GLN A 68 -6.94 -10.10 4.54
CA GLN A 68 -6.10 -9.12 5.23
C GLN A 68 -4.89 -9.72 5.98
N HIS A 69 -4.87 -11.05 6.23
CA HIS A 69 -3.74 -11.70 6.90
C HIS A 69 -2.50 -11.81 6.01
N ASN A 70 -2.66 -11.72 4.69
CA ASN A 70 -1.55 -11.75 3.73
C ASN A 70 -0.80 -10.40 3.61
N HIS A 71 -1.06 -9.43 4.49
CA HIS A 71 -0.51 -8.07 4.45
C HIS A 71 1.01 -8.01 4.38
N ASP A 72 1.71 -8.92 5.07
CA ASP A 72 3.17 -8.95 5.07
C ASP A 72 3.72 -9.25 3.68
N MET A 73 3.15 -10.19 2.95
CA MET A 73 3.52 -10.48 1.57
C MET A 73 3.36 -9.23 0.68
N TYR A 74 2.24 -8.50 0.80
CA TYR A 74 2.00 -7.27 0.05
C TYR A 74 2.99 -6.18 0.44
N ARG A 75 3.30 -6.01 1.74
CA ARG A 75 4.34 -5.10 2.22
C ARG A 75 5.67 -5.41 1.56
N GLN A 76 6.15 -6.64 1.64
CA GLN A 76 7.44 -7.03 1.09
C GLN A 76 7.52 -6.81 -0.42
N ASN A 77 6.47 -7.17 -1.17
CA ASN A 77 6.41 -6.98 -2.62
C ASN A 77 6.43 -5.50 -3.02
N ILE A 78 5.64 -4.67 -2.34
CA ILE A 78 5.56 -3.23 -2.61
C ILE A 78 6.91 -2.56 -2.29
N VAL A 79 7.51 -2.89 -1.15
CA VAL A 79 8.80 -2.31 -0.76
C VAL A 79 9.94 -2.79 -1.66
N GLU A 80 9.90 -4.03 -2.12
CA GLU A 80 10.87 -4.51 -3.11
C GLU A 80 10.71 -3.79 -4.46
N TYR A 81 9.48 -3.52 -4.90
CA TYR A 81 9.22 -2.71 -6.08
C TYR A 81 9.77 -1.28 -5.94
N ILE A 82 9.54 -0.62 -4.78
CA ILE A 82 10.09 0.70 -4.47
C ILE A 82 11.63 0.66 -4.61
N LYS A 83 12.26 -0.35 -4.02
CA LYS A 83 13.72 -0.52 -4.09
C LYS A 83 14.23 -0.69 -5.52
N GLN A 84 13.53 -1.44 -6.37
CA GLN A 84 13.91 -1.66 -7.77
C GLN A 84 13.72 -0.44 -8.65
N CYS A 85 12.82 0.46 -8.25
CA CYS A 85 12.52 1.71 -8.94
C CYS A 85 13.03 2.93 -8.14
N GLU A 86 14.24 2.86 -7.57
CA GLU A 86 14.83 3.89 -6.70
C GLU A 86 14.73 5.29 -7.30
N ASP A 87 15.11 5.46 -8.58
CA ASP A 87 15.08 6.75 -9.27
C ASP A 87 13.70 7.42 -9.26
N ASP A 88 12.63 6.62 -9.22
CA ASP A 88 11.25 7.11 -9.23
C ASP A 88 10.74 7.47 -7.83
N PHE A 89 11.27 6.84 -6.78
CA PHE A 89 10.75 6.96 -5.42
C PHE A 89 11.68 7.73 -4.47
N ALA A 90 12.99 7.66 -4.64
CA ALA A 90 13.95 8.35 -3.78
C ALA A 90 13.69 9.87 -3.65
N PRO A 91 13.27 10.60 -4.71
CA PRO A 91 12.98 12.04 -4.59
C PRO A 91 11.80 12.38 -3.67
N PHE A 92 10.98 11.40 -3.27
CA PHE A 92 9.82 11.59 -2.40
C PHE A 92 10.04 11.12 -0.96
N VAL A 93 11.21 10.55 -0.67
CA VAL A 93 11.63 10.23 0.70
C VAL A 93 12.07 11.51 1.41
N GLU A 94 11.77 11.63 2.69
CA GLU A 94 12.12 12.83 3.49
C GLU A 94 13.64 13.07 3.50
N ASP A 95 14.08 14.34 3.42
CA ASP A 95 15.49 14.75 3.28
C ASP A 95 16.41 14.26 4.42
N ASP A 96 15.85 13.92 5.59
CA ASP A 96 16.60 13.46 6.75
C ASP A 96 16.77 11.92 6.82
N VAL A 97 16.22 11.18 5.85
CA VAL A 97 16.27 9.72 5.77
C VAL A 97 16.84 9.31 4.41
N ASP A 98 17.96 8.58 4.41
CA ASP A 98 18.47 8.02 3.16
C ASP A 98 17.55 6.88 2.65
N PHE A 99 17.52 6.69 1.33
CA PHE A 99 16.62 5.76 0.67
C PHE A 99 16.79 4.31 1.14
N GLU A 100 18.02 3.85 1.39
CA GLU A 100 18.26 2.49 1.88
C GLU A 100 17.68 2.28 3.28
N THR A 101 17.84 3.29 4.15
CA THR A 101 17.26 3.28 5.50
C THR A 101 15.74 3.30 5.44
N TYR A 102 15.15 4.11 4.55
CA TYR A 102 13.69 4.12 4.30
C TYR A 102 13.18 2.74 3.89
N VAL A 103 13.77 2.13 2.85
CA VAL A 103 13.41 0.79 2.35
C VAL A 103 13.57 -0.26 3.45
N LYS A 104 14.63 -0.19 4.24
CA LYS A 104 14.85 -1.12 5.35
C LYS A 104 13.77 -0.99 6.43
N ASN A 105 13.46 0.23 6.85
CA ASN A 105 12.45 0.47 7.89
C ASN A 105 11.06 0.07 7.41
N MET A 106 10.71 0.38 6.14
CA MET A 106 9.40 0.05 5.57
C MET A 106 9.16 -1.47 5.43
N LYS A 107 10.22 -2.30 5.45
CA LYS A 107 10.10 -3.77 5.53
C LYS A 107 9.70 -4.27 6.91
N ASP A 108 9.89 -3.46 7.96
CA ASP A 108 9.60 -3.88 9.32
C ASP A 108 8.08 -3.96 9.56
N ASP A 109 7.68 -4.91 10.41
CA ASP A 109 6.28 -5.04 10.82
C ASP A 109 5.82 -3.78 11.55
N ALA A 110 4.55 -3.41 11.32
CA ALA A 110 3.91 -2.23 11.89
C ALA A 110 4.51 -0.86 11.49
N GLU A 111 5.42 -0.79 10.52
CA GLU A 111 5.81 0.49 9.95
C GLU A 111 4.69 1.05 9.07
N TRP A 112 4.41 2.35 9.21
CA TRP A 112 3.26 2.98 8.58
C TRP A 112 3.52 3.30 7.12
N GLY A 113 2.80 2.64 6.22
CA GLY A 113 2.82 2.96 4.79
C GLY A 113 1.98 4.19 4.46
N GLY A 114 2.36 4.89 3.38
CA GLY A 114 1.73 6.13 2.94
C GLY A 114 1.63 6.27 1.42
N GLN A 115 1.84 7.49 0.93
CA GLN A 115 1.69 7.84 -0.47
C GLN A 115 2.67 7.10 -1.39
N ILE A 116 3.88 6.86 -0.94
CA ILE A 116 4.91 6.15 -1.70
C ILE A 116 4.46 4.71 -1.93
N GLU A 117 4.01 4.01 -0.87
CA GLU A 117 3.53 2.63 -0.94
C GLU A 117 2.25 2.51 -1.76
N LEU A 118 1.33 3.46 -1.67
CA LEU A 118 0.13 3.51 -2.51
C LEU A 118 0.48 3.67 -3.99
N THR A 119 1.41 4.56 -4.32
CA THR A 119 1.86 4.77 -5.70
C THR A 119 2.57 3.52 -6.23
N ALA A 120 3.44 2.92 -5.43
CA ALA A 120 4.13 1.68 -5.78
C ALA A 120 3.14 0.52 -5.95
N CYS A 121 2.14 0.39 -5.06
CA CYS A 121 1.07 -0.60 -5.18
C CYS A 121 0.29 -0.44 -6.50
N SER A 122 -0.12 0.79 -6.83
CA SER A 122 -0.83 1.08 -8.07
C SER A 122 -0.05 0.63 -9.30
N ARG A 123 1.25 0.92 -9.35
CA ARG A 123 2.12 0.55 -10.46
C ARG A 123 2.39 -0.95 -10.51
N LEU A 124 2.81 -1.56 -9.39
CA LEU A 124 3.16 -2.97 -9.30
C LEU A 124 2.00 -3.89 -9.69
N TYR A 125 0.80 -3.61 -9.20
CA TYR A 125 -0.38 -4.45 -9.44
C TYR A 125 -1.25 -3.96 -10.58
N SER A 126 -0.85 -2.91 -11.29
CA SER A 126 -1.58 -2.31 -12.41
C SER A 126 -3.04 -1.97 -12.07
N VAL A 127 -3.27 -1.38 -10.89
CA VAL A 127 -4.60 -1.02 -10.40
C VAL A 127 -4.72 0.48 -10.13
N ASN A 128 -5.91 1.03 -10.32
CA ASN A 128 -6.24 2.35 -9.78
C ASN A 128 -6.55 2.21 -8.28
N ILE A 129 -6.28 3.26 -7.51
CA ILE A 129 -6.63 3.30 -6.08
C ILE A 129 -7.53 4.50 -5.84
N VAL A 130 -8.70 4.25 -5.25
CA VAL A 130 -9.64 5.29 -4.80
C VAL A 130 -9.65 5.31 -3.29
N ILE A 131 -9.36 6.47 -2.70
CA ILE A 131 -9.34 6.67 -1.26
C ILE A 131 -10.48 7.59 -0.87
N TYR A 132 -11.39 7.06 -0.07
CA TYR A 132 -12.54 7.79 0.47
C TYR A 132 -12.15 8.48 1.77
N HIS A 133 -12.68 9.69 1.95
CA HIS A 133 -12.55 10.49 3.17
C HIS A 133 -13.95 10.91 3.64
N LEU A 134 -14.10 11.09 4.94
CA LEU A 134 -15.33 11.65 5.49
C LEU A 134 -15.44 13.12 5.08
N ASP A 135 -16.62 13.51 4.54
CA ASP A 135 -16.97 14.90 4.15
C ASP A 135 -15.93 15.59 3.23
N ALA A 136 -15.16 14.82 2.48
CA ALA A 136 -14.13 15.36 1.58
C ALA A 136 -14.18 14.64 0.22
N PRO A 137 -13.62 15.26 -0.85
CA PRO A 137 -13.47 14.61 -2.13
C PRO A 137 -12.63 13.34 -2.03
N THR A 138 -12.96 12.34 -2.84
CA THR A 138 -12.14 11.14 -2.99
C THR A 138 -10.80 11.48 -3.62
N TYR A 139 -9.74 10.87 -3.11
CA TYR A 139 -8.43 10.93 -3.73
C TYR A 139 -8.24 9.72 -4.66
N VAL A 140 -7.72 9.95 -5.86
CA VAL A 140 -7.57 8.89 -6.87
C VAL A 140 -6.13 8.84 -7.35
N ILE A 141 -5.50 7.69 -7.18
CA ILE A 141 -4.23 7.34 -7.81
C ILE A 141 -4.56 6.53 -9.06
N LYS A 142 -4.26 7.12 -10.23
CA LYS A 142 -4.46 6.45 -11.51
C LYS A 142 -3.21 5.68 -11.89
N ASN A 143 -3.38 4.45 -12.32
CA ASN A 143 -2.32 3.70 -12.97
C ASN A 143 -2.08 4.26 -14.38
N GLU A 144 -0.84 4.57 -14.71
CA GLU A 144 -0.45 5.11 -16.02
C GLU A 144 -0.38 4.03 -17.11
N ALA A 145 -0.30 2.75 -16.73
CA ALA A 145 -0.05 1.64 -17.65
C ALA A 145 -1.23 1.27 -18.55
N GLY A 146 -2.38 1.97 -18.51
CA GLY A 146 -3.36 1.74 -19.52
C GLY A 146 -4.85 1.90 -19.17
N LYS A 147 -5.64 1.96 -20.23
CA LYS A 147 -7.10 1.92 -20.19
C LYS A 147 -7.53 0.52 -19.71
N GLY A 148 -8.33 0.45 -18.66
CA GLY A 148 -8.95 -0.79 -18.19
C GLY A 148 -8.33 -1.39 -16.94
N SER A 149 -7.45 -0.67 -16.23
CA SER A 149 -6.98 -1.10 -14.91
C SER A 149 -8.14 -1.22 -13.93
N ASP A 150 -8.22 -2.32 -13.23
CA ASP A 150 -9.15 -2.51 -12.13
C ASP A 150 -8.93 -1.48 -11.02
N THR A 151 -9.88 -1.33 -10.13
CA THR A 151 -9.84 -0.29 -9.10
C THR A 151 -10.04 -0.90 -7.72
N ILE A 152 -9.06 -0.73 -6.85
CA ILE A 152 -9.20 -0.99 -5.42
C ILE A 152 -9.68 0.27 -4.69
N LYS A 153 -10.43 0.06 -3.61
CA LYS A 153 -11.08 1.11 -2.84
C LYS A 153 -10.68 1.04 -1.40
N LEU A 154 -10.18 2.13 -0.86
CA LEU A 154 -9.76 2.27 0.52
C LEU A 154 -10.52 3.41 1.19
N SER A 155 -10.67 3.39 2.50
CA SER A 155 -11.03 4.55 3.29
C SER A 155 -9.85 4.99 4.14
N TYR A 156 -9.74 6.29 4.38
CA TYR A 156 -8.75 6.86 5.26
C TYR A 156 -9.42 7.79 6.27
N HIS A 157 -9.25 7.54 7.54
CA HIS A 157 -9.89 8.28 8.61
C HIS A 157 -8.97 8.48 9.80
N ASP A 158 -9.36 9.41 10.67
CA ASP A 158 -8.63 9.82 11.88
C ASP A 158 -7.19 10.31 11.64
N GLY A 159 -6.81 10.54 10.35
CA GLY A 159 -5.48 10.97 9.97
C GLY A 159 -4.42 9.87 10.06
N GLU A 160 -4.80 8.61 10.29
CA GLU A 160 -3.84 7.55 10.57
C GLU A 160 -4.29 6.12 10.22
N HIS A 161 -5.56 5.89 9.85
CA HIS A 161 -6.06 4.53 9.65
C HIS A 161 -6.71 4.30 8.29
N TYR A 162 -6.31 3.21 7.62
CA TYR A 162 -6.91 2.70 6.40
C TYR A 162 -7.82 1.51 6.69
N ASN A 163 -8.98 1.45 5.98
CA ASN A 163 -9.78 0.25 5.85
C ASN A 163 -10.00 -0.08 4.38
N SER A 164 -10.33 -1.33 4.08
CA SER A 164 -10.82 -1.75 2.78
C SER A 164 -12.26 -1.25 2.56
N VAL A 165 -12.63 -0.91 1.32
CA VAL A 165 -13.99 -0.50 0.96
C VAL A 165 -14.52 -1.44 -0.10
N ARG A 166 -15.65 -2.10 0.19
CA ARG A 166 -16.30 -3.10 -0.66
C ARG A 166 -17.72 -2.70 -1.02
N ASN A 167 -18.31 -3.36 -2.00
CA ASN A 167 -19.77 -3.27 -2.15
C ASN A 167 -20.44 -3.90 -0.93
N VAL A 168 -21.62 -3.43 -0.56
CA VAL A 168 -22.35 -3.94 0.61
C VAL A 168 -22.59 -5.45 0.53
N CYS A 169 -22.78 -6.00 -0.68
CA CYS A 169 -22.98 -7.44 -0.88
C CYS A 169 -21.70 -8.28 -0.78
N ASP A 170 -20.50 -7.65 -0.81
CA ASP A 170 -19.21 -8.33 -0.83
C ASP A 170 -18.47 -8.29 0.51
N ILE A 171 -19.09 -7.71 1.54
CA ILE A 171 -18.52 -7.66 2.89
C ILE A 171 -18.36 -9.10 3.41
N ASP A 172 -17.21 -9.37 4.00
CA ASP A 172 -16.83 -10.67 4.55
C ASP A 172 -16.87 -11.85 3.55
N SER A 173 -16.89 -11.56 2.24
CA SER A 173 -16.91 -12.61 1.21
C SER A 173 -15.64 -13.46 1.19
N GLY A 174 -14.50 -12.91 1.63
CA GLY A 174 -13.19 -13.54 1.48
C GLY A 174 -12.68 -13.62 0.04
N GLU A 175 -13.40 -13.00 -0.90
CA GLU A 175 -13.02 -13.00 -2.33
C GLU A 175 -12.28 -11.71 -2.69
N PRO A 176 -11.34 -11.75 -3.66
CA PRO A 176 -10.71 -10.55 -4.21
C PRO A 176 -11.75 -9.59 -4.79
N VAL A 177 -11.55 -8.28 -4.60
CA VAL A 177 -12.44 -7.25 -5.19
C VAL A 177 -12.15 -7.06 -6.67
N CYS A 178 -10.89 -7.24 -7.07
CA CYS A 178 -10.48 -7.08 -8.47
C CYS A 178 -9.43 -8.12 -8.88
N LYS A 179 -9.30 -8.31 -10.19
CA LYS A 179 -8.16 -9.05 -10.76
C LYS A 179 -7.02 -8.08 -11.01
N TYR A 180 -5.81 -8.49 -10.77
CA TYR A 180 -4.62 -7.66 -10.97
C TYR A 180 -3.55 -8.38 -11.79
N LYS A 181 -2.65 -7.59 -12.39
CA LYS A 181 -1.45 -8.09 -13.09
C LYS A 181 -0.22 -7.53 -12.37
N ILE A 182 0.74 -8.38 -12.07
CA ILE A 182 2.01 -7.93 -11.49
C ILE A 182 2.91 -7.42 -12.62
N ILE A 183 3.34 -6.18 -12.51
CA ILE A 183 4.30 -5.56 -13.43
C ILE A 183 5.72 -5.79 -12.91
N ASN A 184 6.57 -6.36 -13.75
CA ASN A 184 7.98 -6.52 -13.42
C ASN A 184 8.77 -5.29 -13.91
N PRO A 185 9.26 -4.42 -13.02
CA PRO A 185 9.93 -3.17 -13.39
C PRO A 185 11.24 -3.40 -14.14
N LEU A 186 11.90 -4.54 -13.94
CA LEU A 186 13.15 -4.86 -14.63
C LEU A 186 12.93 -5.15 -16.11
N ARG A 187 11.77 -5.70 -16.49
CA ARG A 187 11.43 -5.92 -17.91
C ARG A 187 11.07 -4.65 -18.65
N GLU A 188 10.47 -3.67 -17.96
CA GLU A 188 10.12 -2.38 -18.59
C GLU A 188 11.36 -1.55 -18.92
N LYS A 189 12.42 -1.63 -18.10
CA LYS A 189 13.71 -0.96 -18.37
C LYS A 189 14.47 -1.60 -19.55
N GLU A 190 14.32 -2.90 -19.80
CA GLU A 190 14.95 -3.61 -20.92
C GLU A 190 14.22 -3.38 -22.26
N ASN A 191 12.93 -3.11 -22.23
CA ASN A 191 12.08 -2.91 -23.42
C ASN A 191 11.85 -1.45 -23.77
N GLY A 192 12.72 -0.53 -23.34
CA GLY A 192 12.65 0.91 -23.57
C GLY A 192 12.70 1.34 -25.03
N ASP A 193 11.97 0.67 -25.90
CA ASP A 193 11.59 1.15 -27.23
C ASP A 193 10.32 0.45 -27.74
N THR A 194 9.39 1.27 -28.24
CA THR A 194 8.21 0.90 -29.03
C THR A 194 7.06 0.17 -28.35
N LEU A 195 6.06 0.96 -27.98
CA LEU A 195 4.65 0.53 -28.01
C LEU A 195 4.32 0.10 -29.45
N ARG A 196 4.32 -1.21 -29.70
CA ARG A 196 3.64 -1.80 -30.83
C ARG A 196 2.41 -2.52 -30.27
N ASP A 197 1.25 -2.05 -30.73
CA ASP A 197 -0.02 -2.75 -30.60
C ASP A 197 0.16 -4.13 -31.21
N ASP A 198 0.21 -5.17 -30.37
CA ASP A 198 0.20 -6.54 -30.83
C ASP A 198 -1.06 -7.24 -30.32
N ASP A 199 -1.74 -7.84 -31.27
CA ASP A 199 -3.02 -8.49 -31.14
C ASP A 199 -2.97 -9.72 -30.22
N GLY A 200 -3.81 -9.72 -29.23
CA GLY A 200 -4.58 -10.84 -28.71
C GLY A 200 -3.93 -12.22 -28.55
N SER A 201 -2.72 -12.35 -27.96
CA SER A 201 -2.29 -13.62 -27.38
C SER A 201 -1.39 -13.45 -26.15
N GLY A 202 -1.87 -12.66 -25.19
CA GLY A 202 -1.21 -12.48 -23.90
C GLY A 202 -1.43 -13.69 -23.01
N GLY A 203 -0.45 -14.60 -22.94
CA GLY A 203 -0.43 -15.66 -21.94
C GLY A 203 -0.54 -15.07 -20.54
N GLU A 204 -1.53 -15.51 -19.83
CA GLU A 204 -1.83 -15.16 -18.44
C GLU A 204 -0.67 -15.59 -17.54
N TRP A 205 0.22 -14.67 -17.18
CA TRP A 205 1.28 -14.92 -16.19
C TRP A 205 0.72 -14.73 -14.80
N GLN A 206 0.00 -15.72 -14.31
CA GLN A 206 -0.24 -15.87 -12.87
C GLN A 206 1.04 -16.43 -12.26
N LEU A 207 1.83 -15.57 -11.59
CA LEU A 207 2.81 -16.08 -10.66
C LEU A 207 2.06 -16.78 -9.54
N SER A 208 2.19 -18.11 -9.45
CA SER A 208 1.68 -18.85 -8.31
C SER A 208 2.38 -18.37 -7.04
N ALA A 209 1.73 -18.52 -5.89
CA ALA A 209 2.35 -18.22 -4.58
C ALA A 209 3.73 -18.90 -4.42
N ALA A 210 3.95 -20.04 -5.08
CA ALA A 210 5.24 -20.73 -5.13
C ALA A 210 6.30 -19.96 -5.94
N GLN A 211 5.93 -19.29 -7.03
CA GLN A 211 6.85 -18.48 -7.84
C GLN A 211 7.21 -17.16 -7.17
N ILE A 212 6.27 -16.57 -6.45
CA ILE A 212 6.52 -15.40 -5.60
C ILE A 212 7.49 -15.79 -4.48
N LYS A 213 7.33 -16.96 -3.87
CA LYS A 213 8.23 -17.50 -2.86
C LYS A 213 9.66 -17.74 -3.38
N LEU A 214 9.80 -18.19 -4.62
CA LEU A 214 11.10 -18.41 -5.26
C LEU A 214 11.87 -17.10 -5.53
N LEU A 215 11.17 -15.99 -5.77
CA LEU A 215 11.76 -14.65 -5.92
C LEU A 215 12.24 -14.07 -4.58
N LEU A 216 11.72 -14.59 -3.46
CA LEU A 216 12.07 -14.18 -2.10
C LEU A 216 13.18 -15.05 -1.45
N GLU A 217 13.47 -16.23 -2.01
CA GLU A 217 14.55 -17.09 -1.53
C GLU A 217 15.88 -16.66 -2.17
N LYS A 218 16.65 -15.78 -1.47
CA LYS A 218 18.05 -15.51 -1.81
C LYS A 218 18.88 -16.75 -1.55
N PRO A 219 19.75 -17.17 -2.49
CA PRO A 219 20.81 -18.09 -2.14
C PRO A 219 21.79 -17.39 -1.19
N SER A 220 22.15 -18.10 -0.12
CA SER A 220 23.15 -17.73 0.89
C SER A 220 24.51 -17.53 0.29
#